data_7cce41341e1f0166a1891eaa50ccbb7e
#
_entry.id   7cce41341e1f0166a1891eaa50ccbb7e
#
_cell.length_a   1.000
_cell.length_b   1.000
_cell.length_c   1.000
_cell.angle_alpha   90.00
_cell.angle_beta   90.00
_cell.angle_gamma   90.00
#
_symmetry.space_group_name_H-M   'P 1'
#
loop_
_entity.id
_entity.type
_entity.pdbx_description
1 polymer ?
#
loop_
_entity_poly.entity_id
_entity_poly.type
_entity_poly.pdbx_seq_one_letter_code
_entity_poly.pdbx_strand_id
1 'polypeptide(L)'
;IKPIPITARQLEGIIRLSEACARMRLSDKVKKEDAKKAIEILKASLTQVGYDEETKSFDIDKMTTGITSSKRNKILIVRDTIYNLESRVGKMVPLEELEKALAGKMKPEELEEALSQLKKSGEIFNPNNKHIQRTSK
;
A
#
# COMPACT_ATOMS: atom_id res chain seq x y z
N ILE A 1 1.83 19.86 1.58
CA ILE A 1 2.47 18.87 0.70
C ILE A 1 3.42 18.07 1.58
N LYS A 2 3.14 16.78 1.81
CA LYS A 2 4.07 15.92 2.54
C LYS A 2 5.35 15.77 1.70
N PRO A 3 6.54 16.03 2.27
CA PRO A 3 7.78 15.87 1.54
C PRO A 3 7.96 14.39 1.16
N ILE A 4 8.37 14.13 -0.07
CA ILE A 4 8.74 12.79 -0.52
C ILE A 4 10.12 12.50 0.10
N PRO A 5 10.26 11.50 1.00
CA PRO A 5 11.57 11.16 1.52
C PRO A 5 12.41 10.54 0.40
N ILE A 6 13.53 11.18 0.09
CA ILE A 6 14.50 10.71 -0.90
C ILE A 6 15.59 9.96 -0.16
N THR A 7 15.80 8.70 -0.53
CA THR A 7 16.89 7.85 -0.01
C THR A 7 18.19 8.16 -0.74
N ALA A 8 19.34 7.80 -0.14
CA ALA A 8 20.65 7.93 -0.77
C ALA A 8 20.72 7.21 -2.14
N ARG A 9 20.07 6.04 -2.25
CA ARG A 9 19.98 5.28 -3.51
C ARG A 9 19.23 6.05 -4.61
N GLN A 10 18.16 6.77 -4.25
CA GLN A 10 17.43 7.59 -5.22
C GLN A 10 18.25 8.81 -5.64
N LEU A 11 19.04 9.40 -4.73
CA LEU A 11 19.96 10.48 -5.07
C LEU A 11 21.03 10.00 -6.06
N GLU A 12 21.65 8.84 -5.83
CA GLU A 12 22.56 8.23 -6.82
C GLU A 12 21.88 7.99 -8.16
N GLY A 13 20.62 7.53 -8.16
CA GLY A 13 19.82 7.38 -9.38
C GLY A 13 19.66 8.69 -10.16
N ILE A 14 19.39 9.80 -9.46
CA ILE A 14 19.30 11.11 -10.09
C ILE A 14 20.64 11.53 -10.72
N ILE A 15 21.75 11.29 -10.03
CA ILE A 15 23.10 11.61 -10.57
C ILE A 15 23.35 10.79 -11.84
N ARG A 16 23.14 9.48 -11.83
CA ARG A 16 23.31 8.61 -12.99
C ARG A 16 22.42 9.00 -14.17
N LEU A 17 21.14 9.33 -13.90
CA LEU A 17 20.23 9.82 -14.92
C LEU A 17 20.68 11.17 -15.50
N SER A 18 21.21 12.07 -14.67
CA SER A 18 21.75 13.36 -15.13
C SER A 18 22.96 13.17 -16.03
N GLU A 19 23.86 12.25 -15.68
CA GLU A 19 25.01 11.88 -16.52
C GLU A 19 24.56 11.26 -17.86
N ALA A 20 23.56 10.39 -17.83
CA ALA A 20 22.97 9.82 -19.05
C ALA A 20 22.39 10.90 -19.96
N CYS A 21 21.66 11.86 -19.40
CA CYS A 21 21.13 13.01 -20.16
C CYS A 21 22.25 13.85 -20.80
N ALA A 22 23.35 14.10 -20.08
CA ALA A 22 24.52 14.79 -20.62
C ALA A 22 25.15 14.01 -21.77
N ARG A 23 25.35 12.70 -21.62
CA ARG A 23 25.89 11.82 -22.67
C ARG A 23 25.00 11.78 -23.92
N MET A 24 23.69 11.76 -23.75
CA MET A 24 22.73 11.83 -24.87
C MET A 24 22.89 13.13 -25.67
N ARG A 25 23.34 14.22 -25.04
CA ARG A 25 23.67 15.51 -25.67
C ARG A 25 25.11 15.55 -26.21
N LEU A 26 25.86 14.44 -26.13
CA LEU A 26 27.29 14.41 -26.49
C LEU A 26 28.14 15.43 -25.70
N SER A 27 27.84 15.56 -24.40
CA SER A 27 28.50 16.51 -23.50
C SER A 27 29.21 15.76 -22.37
N ASP A 28 30.47 16.11 -22.12
CA ASP A 28 31.28 15.56 -21.04
C ASP A 28 30.95 16.18 -19.66
N LYS A 29 30.08 17.18 -19.64
CA LYS A 29 29.69 17.89 -18.42
C LYS A 29 28.17 17.89 -18.23
N VAL A 30 27.73 17.53 -17.04
CA VAL A 30 26.34 17.65 -16.61
C VAL A 30 25.98 19.13 -16.42
N LYS A 31 24.89 19.57 -17.03
CA LYS A 31 24.31 20.88 -16.84
C LYS A 31 23.06 20.84 -15.96
N LYS A 32 22.64 22.01 -15.48
CA LYS A 32 21.42 22.15 -14.67
C LYS A 32 20.17 21.59 -15.35
N GLU A 33 20.12 21.66 -16.69
CA GLU A 33 19.02 21.13 -17.50
C GLU A 33 18.95 19.60 -17.44
N ASP A 34 20.09 18.92 -17.46
CA ASP A 34 20.18 17.46 -17.35
C ASP A 34 19.67 17.00 -15.99
N ALA A 35 20.04 17.70 -14.92
CA ALA A 35 19.56 17.41 -13.56
C ALA A 35 18.04 17.65 -13.41
N LYS A 36 17.52 18.74 -14.01
CA LYS A 36 16.06 18.98 -14.02
C LYS A 36 15.31 17.86 -14.72
N LYS A 37 15.78 17.43 -15.88
CA LYS A 37 15.17 16.34 -16.65
C LYS A 37 15.20 15.01 -15.89
N ALA A 38 16.31 14.71 -15.21
CA ALA A 38 16.43 13.53 -14.35
C ALA A 38 15.42 13.56 -13.19
N ILE A 39 15.23 14.71 -12.55
CA ILE A 39 14.24 14.90 -11.48
C ILE A 39 12.80 14.73 -12.00
N GLU A 40 12.49 15.26 -13.18
CA GLU A 40 11.17 15.11 -13.80
C GLU A 40 10.86 13.64 -14.12
N ILE A 41 11.83 12.90 -14.67
CA ILE A 41 11.70 11.47 -14.94
C ILE A 41 11.45 10.70 -13.63
N LEU A 42 12.22 10.98 -12.58
CA LEU A 42 12.04 10.34 -11.29
C LEU A 42 10.66 10.66 -10.68
N LYS A 43 10.25 11.93 -10.72
CA LYS A 43 8.91 12.34 -10.25
C LYS A 43 7.80 11.62 -11.00
N ALA A 44 7.87 11.53 -12.32
CA ALA A 44 6.88 10.83 -13.12
C ALA A 44 6.80 9.34 -12.74
N SER A 45 7.96 8.67 -12.58
CA SER A 45 8.03 7.28 -12.15
C SER A 45 7.44 7.07 -10.75
N LEU A 46 7.81 7.92 -9.79
CA LEU A 46 7.29 7.86 -8.43
C LEU A 46 5.78 8.08 -8.38
N THR A 47 5.26 9.03 -9.17
CA THR A 47 3.83 9.29 -9.25
C THR A 47 3.06 8.09 -9.81
N GLN A 48 3.58 7.43 -10.84
CA GLN A 48 2.93 6.22 -11.39
C GLN A 48 2.88 5.06 -10.41
N VAL A 49 3.92 4.87 -9.60
CA VAL A 49 4.03 3.73 -8.68
C VAL A 49 3.41 4.01 -7.33
N GLY A 50 3.59 5.22 -6.81
CA GLY A 50 3.25 5.59 -5.43
C GLY A 50 1.95 6.37 -5.27
N TYR A 51 1.27 6.74 -6.35
CA TYR A 51 0.03 7.50 -6.24
C TYR A 51 -1.13 6.63 -5.75
N ASP A 52 -1.80 7.07 -4.72
CA ASP A 52 -3.04 6.47 -4.21
C ASP A 52 -4.24 7.30 -4.67
N GLU A 53 -5.12 6.68 -5.45
CA GLU A 53 -6.32 7.34 -5.99
C GLU A 53 -7.35 7.67 -4.91
N GLU A 54 -7.43 6.87 -3.84
CA GLU A 54 -8.40 7.09 -2.75
C GLU A 54 -8.04 8.32 -1.92
N THR A 55 -6.77 8.42 -1.53
CA THR A 55 -6.28 9.55 -0.70
C THR A 55 -5.83 10.74 -1.53
N LYS A 56 -5.77 10.59 -2.87
CA LYS A 56 -5.21 11.57 -3.82
C LYS A 56 -3.83 12.08 -3.38
N SER A 57 -3.05 11.21 -2.76
CA SER A 57 -1.75 11.54 -2.20
C SER A 57 -0.70 10.48 -2.57
N PHE A 58 0.56 10.88 -2.40
CA PHE A 58 1.68 9.97 -2.60
C PHE A 58 1.85 9.08 -1.36
N ASP A 59 1.82 7.76 -1.58
CA ASP A 59 1.95 6.77 -0.52
C ASP A 59 3.24 5.94 -0.70
N ILE A 60 4.17 6.12 0.25
CA ILE A 60 5.46 5.44 0.26
C ILE A 60 5.30 3.95 0.56
N ASP A 61 4.30 3.59 1.38
CA ASP A 61 4.04 2.20 1.72
C ASP A 61 3.64 1.40 0.49
N LYS A 62 2.88 2.01 -0.43
CA LYS A 62 2.54 1.41 -1.73
C LYS A 62 3.79 1.06 -2.54
N MET A 63 4.81 1.93 -2.54
CA MET A 63 6.07 1.68 -3.23
C MET A 63 6.88 0.54 -2.62
N THR A 64 6.84 0.41 -1.30
CA THR A 64 7.68 -0.55 -0.57
C THR A 64 7.01 -1.91 -0.46
N THR A 65 5.70 -1.96 -0.25
CA THR A 65 4.94 -3.17 0.06
C THR A 65 3.90 -3.53 -0.98
N GLY A 66 3.66 -2.66 -1.97
CA GLY A 66 2.58 -2.81 -2.96
C GLY A 66 1.17 -2.53 -2.42
N ILE A 67 1.04 -2.24 -1.12
CA ILE A 67 -0.25 -1.99 -0.45
C ILE A 67 -0.23 -0.57 0.11
N THR A 68 -1.28 0.21 -0.16
CA THR A 68 -1.40 1.57 0.36
C THR A 68 -1.59 1.57 1.88
N SER A 69 -1.16 2.64 2.54
CA SER A 69 -1.39 2.85 3.99
C SER A 69 -2.88 2.79 4.32
N SER A 70 -3.74 3.32 3.45
CA SER A 70 -5.19 3.25 3.57
C SER A 70 -5.68 1.80 3.60
N LYS A 71 -5.28 0.98 2.62
CA LYS A 71 -5.64 -0.45 2.58
C LYS A 71 -5.08 -1.22 3.78
N ARG A 72 -3.85 -0.93 4.20
CA ARG A 72 -3.26 -1.55 5.39
C ARG A 72 -4.08 -1.22 6.64
N ASN A 73 -4.48 0.03 6.83
CA ASN A 73 -5.33 0.42 7.96
C ASN A 73 -6.69 -0.30 7.94
N LYS A 74 -7.31 -0.45 6.76
CA LYS A 74 -8.56 -1.21 6.63
C LYS A 74 -8.37 -2.68 7.02
N ILE A 75 -7.28 -3.32 6.59
CA ILE A 75 -6.93 -4.70 6.98
C ILE A 75 -6.75 -4.81 8.50
N LEU A 76 -6.08 -3.85 9.14
CA LEU A 76 -5.92 -3.83 10.60
C LEU A 76 -7.27 -3.69 11.31
N ILE A 77 -8.15 -2.81 10.86
CA ILE A 77 -9.50 -2.62 11.43
C ILE A 77 -10.30 -3.92 11.32
N VAL A 78 -10.28 -4.59 10.18
CA VAL A 78 -10.95 -5.89 10.00
C VAL A 78 -10.39 -6.94 10.95
N ARG A 79 -9.07 -7.05 11.05
CA ARG A 79 -8.39 -7.97 11.95
C ARG A 79 -8.78 -7.74 13.41
N ASP A 80 -8.73 -6.50 13.86
CA ASP A 80 -9.06 -6.14 15.25
C ASP A 80 -10.55 -6.37 15.55
N THR A 81 -11.43 -6.15 14.56
CA THR A 81 -12.87 -6.45 14.70
C THR A 81 -13.11 -7.96 14.81
N ILE A 82 -12.42 -8.78 14.00
CA ILE A 82 -12.49 -10.25 14.13
C ILE A 82 -12.01 -10.70 15.50
N TYR A 83 -10.93 -10.13 16.03
CA TYR A 83 -10.42 -10.43 17.37
C TYR A 83 -11.44 -10.11 18.46
N ASN A 84 -12.09 -8.95 18.37
CA ASN A 84 -13.12 -8.54 19.33
C ASN A 84 -14.37 -9.42 19.25
N LEU A 85 -14.79 -9.82 18.05
CA LEU A 85 -15.93 -10.72 17.85
C LEU A 85 -15.60 -12.14 18.34
N GLU A 86 -14.40 -12.65 18.09
CA GLU A 86 -13.94 -13.95 18.60
C GLU A 86 -14.05 -14.03 20.13
N SER A 87 -13.74 -12.95 20.83
CA SER A 87 -13.84 -12.86 22.28
C SER A 87 -15.28 -12.91 22.79
N ARG A 88 -16.26 -12.54 21.95
CA ARG A 88 -17.70 -12.46 22.31
C ARG A 88 -18.51 -13.66 21.82
N VAL A 89 -18.24 -14.13 20.62
CA VAL A 89 -19.04 -15.17 19.94
C VAL A 89 -18.31 -16.52 19.90
N GLY A 90 -17.01 -16.54 20.20
CA GLY A 90 -16.18 -17.73 20.16
C GLY A 90 -15.36 -17.81 18.86
N LYS A 91 -14.59 -18.91 18.72
CA LYS A 91 -13.58 -19.05 17.65
C LYS A 91 -14.13 -18.96 16.22
N MET A 92 -15.41 -19.28 16.01
CA MET A 92 -16.06 -19.23 14.71
C MET A 92 -16.90 -17.95 14.60
N VAL A 93 -16.36 -16.92 13.97
CA VAL A 93 -17.02 -15.64 13.80
C VAL A 93 -17.93 -15.68 12.56
N PRO A 94 -19.26 -15.43 12.71
CA PRO A 94 -20.16 -15.31 11.56
C PRO A 94 -19.84 -14.12 10.70
N LEU A 95 -19.84 -14.31 9.36
CA LEU A 95 -19.56 -13.25 8.40
C LEU A 95 -20.56 -12.10 8.51
N GLU A 96 -21.84 -12.43 8.76
CA GLU A 96 -22.92 -11.45 8.94
C GLU A 96 -22.68 -10.50 10.14
N GLU A 97 -22.11 -11.00 11.23
CA GLU A 97 -21.79 -10.17 12.40
C GLU A 97 -20.59 -9.26 12.12
N LEU A 98 -19.61 -9.76 11.36
CA LEU A 98 -18.48 -8.95 10.93
C LEU A 98 -18.94 -7.82 10.00
N GLU A 99 -19.81 -8.11 9.03
CA GLU A 99 -20.40 -7.11 8.13
C GLU A 99 -21.19 -6.05 8.90
N LYS A 100 -22.01 -6.47 9.87
CA LYS A 100 -22.77 -5.54 10.74
C LYS A 100 -21.84 -4.65 11.57
N ALA A 101 -20.77 -5.22 12.13
CA ALA A 101 -19.82 -4.48 12.97
C ALA A 101 -19.00 -3.45 12.17
N LEU A 102 -18.83 -3.69 10.87
CA LEU A 102 -18.08 -2.83 9.95
C LEU A 102 -18.98 -1.98 9.06
N ALA A 103 -20.31 -2.15 9.15
CA ALA A 103 -21.27 -1.34 8.44
C ALA A 103 -21.06 0.15 8.76
N GLY A 104 -20.86 0.97 7.73
CA GLY A 104 -20.58 2.41 7.85
C GLY A 104 -19.11 2.79 8.06
N LYS A 105 -18.20 1.82 8.29
CA LYS A 105 -16.75 2.08 8.40
C LYS A 105 -16.00 1.78 7.10
N MET A 106 -16.49 0.87 6.31
CA MET A 106 -15.91 0.50 5.01
C MET A 106 -16.97 -0.04 4.07
N LYS A 107 -16.67 -0.03 2.77
CA LYS A 107 -17.53 -0.59 1.74
C LYS A 107 -17.44 -2.13 1.71
N PRO A 108 -18.47 -2.84 1.25
CA PRO A 108 -18.44 -4.30 1.14
C PRO A 108 -17.25 -4.83 0.31
N GLU A 109 -16.94 -4.16 -0.79
CA GLU A 109 -15.81 -4.51 -1.67
C GLU A 109 -14.46 -4.43 -0.95
N GLU A 110 -14.29 -3.40 -0.10
CA GLU A 110 -13.08 -3.19 0.70
C GLU A 110 -12.93 -4.26 1.79
N LEU A 111 -14.05 -4.70 2.36
CA LEU A 111 -14.08 -5.78 3.32
C LEU A 111 -13.66 -7.11 2.68
N GLU A 112 -14.19 -7.43 1.49
CA GLU A 112 -13.80 -8.63 0.75
C GLU A 112 -12.32 -8.61 0.38
N GLU A 113 -11.79 -7.46 -0.05
CA GLU A 113 -10.36 -7.31 -0.36
C GLU A 113 -9.50 -7.52 0.90
N ALA A 114 -9.88 -6.92 2.03
CA ALA A 114 -9.17 -7.09 3.30
C ALA A 114 -9.20 -8.54 3.79
N LEU A 115 -10.34 -9.22 3.69
CA LEU A 115 -10.48 -10.65 4.03
C LEU A 115 -9.63 -11.53 3.11
N SER A 116 -9.58 -11.21 1.81
CA SER A 116 -8.72 -11.92 0.86
C SER A 116 -7.24 -11.79 1.22
N GLN A 117 -6.80 -10.61 1.65
CA GLN A 117 -5.42 -10.40 2.09
C GLN A 117 -5.11 -11.16 3.38
N LEU A 118 -6.00 -11.12 4.38
CA LEU A 118 -5.84 -11.87 5.63
C LEU A 118 -5.84 -13.40 5.41
N LYS A 119 -6.58 -13.90 4.43
CA LYS A 119 -6.53 -15.31 4.00
C LYS A 119 -5.19 -15.65 3.33
N LYS A 120 -4.71 -14.79 2.43
CA LYS A 120 -3.42 -14.98 1.74
C LYS A 120 -2.23 -14.94 2.72
N SER A 121 -2.30 -14.11 3.77
CA SER A 121 -1.29 -14.09 4.84
C SER A 121 -1.38 -15.29 5.79
N GLY A 122 -2.43 -16.10 5.68
CA GLY A 122 -2.65 -17.26 6.56
C GLY A 122 -3.09 -16.89 7.98
N GLU A 123 -3.53 -15.65 8.22
CA GLU A 123 -4.01 -15.20 9.52
C GLU A 123 -5.42 -15.68 9.82
N ILE A 124 -6.24 -15.85 8.79
CA ILE A 124 -7.61 -16.35 8.88
C ILE A 124 -7.87 -17.43 7.84
N PHE A 125 -8.84 -18.28 8.10
CA PHE A 125 -9.38 -19.23 7.13
C PHE A 125 -10.90 -19.33 7.28
N ASN A 126 -11.56 -19.87 6.28
CA ASN A 126 -13.00 -20.11 6.30
C ASN A 126 -13.23 -21.60 6.53
N PRO A 127 -13.71 -22.02 7.71
CA PRO A 127 -14.11 -23.42 7.94
C PRO A 127 -15.34 -23.78 7.11
N ASN A 128 -16.20 -22.80 6.83
CA ASN A 128 -17.34 -22.91 5.92
C ASN A 128 -17.65 -21.54 5.26
N ASN A 129 -18.56 -21.47 4.30
CA ASN A 129 -18.87 -20.25 3.55
C ASN A 129 -19.49 -19.11 4.39
N LYS A 130 -19.88 -19.36 5.63
CA LYS A 130 -20.56 -18.39 6.50
C LYS A 130 -19.74 -17.95 7.71
N HIS A 131 -18.60 -18.58 7.97
CA HIS A 131 -17.80 -18.31 9.15
C HIS A 131 -16.34 -18.09 8.82
N ILE A 132 -15.72 -17.27 9.63
CA ILE A 132 -14.28 -17.01 9.61
C ILE A 132 -13.68 -17.45 10.92
N GLN A 133 -12.50 -18.05 10.85
CA GLN A 133 -11.75 -18.46 12.02
C GLN A 133 -10.30 -18.00 11.89
N ARG A 134 -9.71 -17.53 12.99
CA ARG A 134 -8.29 -17.21 13.05
C ARG A 134 -7.45 -18.48 13.11
N THR A 135 -6.31 -18.42 12.47
CA THR A 135 -5.28 -19.45 12.60
C THR A 135 -4.57 -19.21 13.94
N SER A 136 -4.76 -20.11 14.90
CA SER A 136 -3.99 -20.06 16.15
C SER A 136 -2.53 -20.42 15.81
N LYS A 137 -1.63 -19.46 15.95
CA LYS A 137 -0.21 -19.71 16.13
C LYS A 137 0.09 -19.91 17.58
#